data_6ecb50b9979e873342223c4453ec7d48
#
_entry.id   6ecb50b9979e873342223c4453ec7d48
#
_cell.length_a   1.000
_cell.length_b   1.000
_cell.length_c   1.000
_cell.angle_alpha   90.00
_cell.angle_beta   90.00
_cell.angle_gamma   90.00
#
_symmetry.space_group_name_H-M   'P 1'
#
loop_
_entity.id
_entity.type
_entity.pdbx_description
1 polymer ?
#
loop_
_entity_poly.entity_id
_entity_poly.type
_entity_poly.pdbx_seq_one_letter_code
_entity_poly.pdbx_strand_id
1 'polypeptide(L)'
;MKFDYLIIGAGSAGCVLANRLTENSQNNVAIFEAGKPSDIWKVNMPLAILYTMHDPKYNYKYYSEPEPHLHNRRLFCPRGKMIGGCSAHNGMVFVRGNPNDYQ
;
A
#
# COMPACT_ATOMS: atom_id res chain seq x y z
N MET A 1 -26.31 1.62 10.44
CA MET A 1 -25.08 1.06 11.02
C MET A 1 -24.21 2.22 11.44
N LYS A 2 -23.72 2.27 12.68
CA LYS A 2 -22.91 3.37 13.21
C LYS A 2 -21.50 2.82 13.47
N PHE A 3 -20.48 3.55 13.04
CA PHE A 3 -19.09 3.23 13.29
C PHE A 3 -18.45 4.32 14.13
N ASP A 4 -17.54 3.94 15.02
CA ASP A 4 -16.74 4.86 15.83
C ASP A 4 -15.53 5.37 15.06
N TYR A 5 -14.99 4.53 14.16
CA TYR A 5 -13.85 4.87 13.32
C TYR A 5 -14.08 4.45 11.89
N LEU A 6 -13.71 5.34 10.96
CA LEU A 6 -13.67 5.08 9.52
C LEU A 6 -12.23 5.22 9.02
N ILE A 7 -11.68 4.15 8.46
CA ILE A 7 -10.33 4.13 7.90
C ILE A 7 -10.45 4.12 6.38
N ILE A 8 -9.82 5.06 5.72
CA ILE A 8 -9.79 5.17 4.27
C ILE A 8 -8.46 4.62 3.76
N GLY A 9 -8.53 3.48 3.10
CA GLY A 9 -7.41 2.74 2.56
C GLY A 9 -6.94 1.61 3.47
N ALA A 10 -6.99 0.37 2.98
CA ALA A 10 -6.47 -0.82 3.64
C ALA A 10 -5.00 -1.09 3.24
N GLY A 11 -4.19 -0.04 3.18
CA GLY A 11 -2.74 -0.14 3.00
C GLY A 11 -2.02 -0.49 4.30
N SER A 12 -0.69 -0.40 4.31
CA SER A 12 0.14 -0.76 5.47
C SER A 12 -0.30 -0.06 6.76
N ALA A 13 -0.51 1.26 6.71
CA ALA A 13 -0.94 2.05 7.88
C ALA A 13 -2.38 1.75 8.28
N GLY A 14 -3.30 1.67 7.30
CA GLY A 14 -4.72 1.41 7.57
C GLY A 14 -4.96 0.04 8.20
N CYS A 15 -4.24 -0.98 7.76
CA CYS A 15 -4.32 -2.31 8.36
C CYS A 15 -3.82 -2.32 9.82
N VAL A 16 -2.75 -1.59 10.13
CA VAL A 16 -2.24 -1.45 11.50
C VAL A 16 -3.25 -0.72 12.37
N LEU A 17 -3.81 0.40 11.89
CA LEU A 17 -4.83 1.15 12.62
C LEU A 17 -6.07 0.30 12.88
N ALA A 18 -6.56 -0.43 11.88
CA ALA A 18 -7.71 -1.32 12.05
C ALA A 18 -7.45 -2.36 13.13
N ASN A 19 -6.29 -3.02 13.06
CA ASN A 19 -5.90 -4.01 14.08
C ASN A 19 -5.86 -3.42 15.47
N ARG A 20 -5.18 -2.28 15.67
CA ARG A 20 -5.02 -1.66 16.99
C ARG A 20 -6.32 -1.11 17.55
N LEU A 21 -7.14 -0.47 16.74
CA LEU A 21 -8.42 0.07 17.21
C LEU A 21 -9.42 -1.03 17.60
N THR A 22 -9.37 -2.19 16.94
CA THR A 22 -10.24 -3.33 17.25
C THR A 22 -9.76 -4.19 18.41
N GLU A 23 -8.57 -3.93 18.99
CA GLU A 23 -8.16 -4.53 20.26
C GLU A 23 -9.15 -4.19 21.38
N ASN A 24 -9.73 -3.01 21.34
CA ASN A 24 -10.90 -2.70 22.16
C ASN A 24 -12.18 -3.18 21.46
N SER A 25 -12.78 -4.25 21.96
CA SER A 25 -13.98 -4.88 21.41
C SER A 25 -15.23 -3.97 21.41
N GLN A 26 -15.20 -2.83 22.10
CA GLN A 26 -16.28 -1.85 22.08
C GLN A 26 -16.23 -0.94 20.85
N ASN A 27 -15.11 -0.89 20.15
CA ASN A 27 -14.94 -0.07 18.96
C ASN A 27 -15.53 -0.76 17.72
N ASN A 28 -16.39 -0.06 17.02
CA ASN A 28 -16.88 -0.43 15.69
C ASN A 28 -16.03 0.28 14.64
N VAL A 29 -15.15 -0.46 13.97
CA VAL A 29 -14.24 0.07 12.97
C VAL A 29 -14.64 -0.38 11.59
N ALA A 30 -14.75 0.56 10.65
CA ALA A 30 -14.90 0.24 9.23
C ALA A 30 -13.65 0.66 8.46
N ILE A 31 -13.24 -0.16 7.50
CA ILE A 31 -12.15 0.15 6.58
C ILE A 31 -12.66 0.09 5.15
N PHE A 32 -12.35 1.11 4.35
CA PHE A 32 -12.72 1.21 2.95
C PHE A 32 -11.47 1.15 2.08
N GLU A 33 -11.45 0.22 1.13
CA GLU A 33 -10.36 0.04 0.18
C GLU A 33 -10.88 0.15 -1.26
N ALA A 34 -10.18 0.94 -2.08
CA ALA A 34 -10.53 1.14 -3.48
C ALA A 34 -10.15 -0.06 -4.37
N GLY A 35 -9.19 -0.84 -3.92
CA GLY A 35 -8.66 -1.99 -4.65
C GLY A 35 -9.38 -3.29 -4.35
N LYS A 36 -8.85 -4.35 -4.92
CA LYS A 36 -9.38 -5.71 -4.78
C LYS A 36 -8.76 -6.45 -3.59
N PRO A 37 -9.34 -7.56 -3.16
CA PRO A 37 -8.64 -8.50 -2.27
C PRO A 37 -7.28 -8.88 -2.82
N SER A 38 -6.31 -9.04 -1.93
CA SER A 38 -4.92 -9.41 -2.27
C SER A 38 -4.70 -10.93 -2.29
N ASP A 39 -5.73 -11.72 -2.02
CA ASP A 39 -5.63 -13.18 -2.00
C ASP A 39 -5.61 -13.76 -3.42
N ILE A 40 -4.50 -13.55 -4.08
CA ILE A 40 -4.18 -14.12 -5.38
C ILE A 40 -2.76 -14.66 -5.38
N TRP A 41 -2.50 -15.72 -6.14
CA TRP A 41 -1.18 -16.34 -6.22
C TRP A 41 -0.06 -15.35 -6.62
N LYS A 42 -0.39 -14.34 -7.46
CA LYS A 42 0.56 -13.32 -7.91
C LYS A 42 1.03 -12.40 -6.78
N VAL A 43 0.22 -12.18 -5.75
CA VAL A 43 0.59 -11.40 -4.57
C VAL A 43 1.34 -12.28 -3.57
N ASN A 44 0.92 -13.54 -3.44
CA ASN A 44 1.52 -14.49 -2.51
C ASN A 44 2.88 -15.04 -2.98
N MET A 45 3.24 -14.80 -4.27
CA MET A 45 4.53 -15.18 -4.83
C MET A 45 5.43 -13.95 -5.00
N PRO A 46 6.52 -13.80 -4.22
CA PRO A 46 7.38 -12.60 -4.26
C PRO A 46 7.91 -12.25 -5.66
N LEU A 47 8.32 -13.25 -6.44
CA LEU A 47 8.81 -13.04 -7.81
C LEU A 47 7.73 -12.57 -8.80
N ALA A 48 6.46 -12.73 -8.47
CA ALA A 48 5.36 -12.29 -9.33
C ALA A 48 5.03 -10.79 -9.18
N ILE A 49 5.80 -10.03 -8.39
CA ILE A 49 5.63 -8.58 -8.21
C ILE A 49 5.61 -7.84 -9.56
N LEU A 50 6.43 -8.25 -10.52
CA LEU A 50 6.49 -7.63 -11.84
C LEU A 50 5.15 -7.68 -12.58
N TYR A 51 4.38 -8.74 -12.37
CA TYR A 51 3.03 -8.86 -12.96
C TYR A 51 2.03 -7.93 -12.28
N THR A 52 2.07 -7.81 -10.94
CA THR A 52 1.15 -6.94 -10.20
C THR A 52 1.51 -5.47 -10.35
N MET A 53 2.79 -5.12 -10.48
CA MET A 53 3.22 -3.73 -10.72
C MET A 53 2.69 -3.14 -12.02
N HIS A 54 2.49 -3.94 -13.03
CA HIS A 54 2.00 -3.47 -14.33
C HIS A 54 0.51 -3.71 -14.55
N ASP A 55 -0.16 -4.45 -13.67
CA ASP A 55 -1.60 -4.72 -13.77
C ASP A 55 -2.43 -3.59 -13.15
N PRO A 56 -3.25 -2.84 -13.93
CA PRO A 56 -4.06 -1.73 -13.42
C PRO A 56 -5.15 -2.17 -12.42
N LYS A 57 -5.41 -3.47 -12.30
CA LYS A 57 -6.32 -4.02 -11.28
C LYS A 57 -5.72 -3.93 -9.87
N TYR A 58 -4.39 -3.99 -9.77
CA TYR A 58 -3.64 -4.06 -8.52
C TYR A 58 -2.68 -2.89 -8.30
N ASN A 59 -2.58 -1.97 -9.27
CA ASN A 59 -1.69 -0.82 -9.21
C ASN A 59 -2.36 0.43 -9.78
N TYR A 60 -2.20 1.57 -9.09
CA TYR A 60 -2.67 2.87 -9.58
C TYR A 60 -1.87 3.39 -10.77
N LYS A 61 -0.65 2.90 -10.98
CA LYS A 61 0.22 3.26 -12.12
C LYS A 61 0.46 4.77 -12.24
N TYR A 62 0.74 5.43 -11.15
CA TYR A 62 1.07 6.85 -11.17
C TYR A 62 2.40 7.12 -11.85
N TYR A 63 2.54 8.32 -12.36
CA TYR A 63 3.78 8.87 -12.89
C TYR A 63 4.05 10.21 -12.22
N SER A 64 5.34 10.53 -12.01
CA SER A 64 5.74 11.86 -11.56
C SER A 64 5.39 12.93 -12.60
N GLU A 65 5.40 14.20 -12.19
CA GLU A 65 5.55 15.27 -13.16
C GLU A 65 6.91 15.17 -13.86
N PRO A 66 7.09 15.84 -15.02
CA PRO A 66 8.38 15.86 -15.69
C PRO A 66 9.47 16.44 -14.78
N GLU A 67 10.58 15.70 -14.64
CA GLU A 67 11.73 16.11 -13.82
C GLU A 67 12.77 16.85 -14.67
N PRO A 68 12.92 18.18 -14.52
CA PRO A 68 13.87 18.97 -15.34
C PRO A 68 15.31 18.47 -15.24
N HIS A 69 15.73 18.07 -14.04
CA HIS A 69 17.08 17.55 -13.79
C HIS A 69 17.33 16.12 -14.31
N LEU A 70 16.28 15.45 -14.79
CA LEU A 70 16.34 14.11 -15.40
C LEU A 70 15.88 14.16 -16.88
N HIS A 71 16.25 15.20 -17.61
CA HIS A 71 15.88 15.41 -19.02
C HIS A 71 14.35 15.40 -19.25
N ASN A 72 13.59 16.01 -18.35
CA ASN A 72 12.11 16.03 -18.34
C ASN A 72 11.46 14.65 -18.34
N ARG A 73 12.17 13.63 -17.87
CA ARG A 73 11.64 12.28 -17.76
C ARG A 73 10.57 12.20 -16.67
N ARG A 74 9.49 11.49 -16.95
CA ARG A 74 8.48 11.10 -15.96
C ARG A 74 8.84 9.73 -15.38
N LEU A 75 8.85 9.64 -14.06
CA LEU A 75 9.17 8.40 -13.35
C LEU A 75 7.88 7.62 -13.07
N PHE A 76 7.91 6.33 -13.31
CA PHE A 76 6.84 5.43 -12.93
C PHE A 76 6.82 5.24 -11.41
N CYS A 77 5.70 5.56 -10.78
CA CYS A 77 5.51 5.49 -9.33
C CYS A 77 4.42 4.46 -8.99
N PRO A 78 4.75 3.17 -8.94
CA PRO A 78 3.76 2.14 -8.63
C PRO A 78 3.23 2.31 -7.21
N ARG A 79 1.90 2.14 -7.04
CA ARG A 79 1.21 2.13 -5.74
C ARG A 79 0.16 1.04 -5.74
N GLY A 80 0.18 0.21 -4.71
CA GLY A 80 -0.74 -0.89 -4.56
C GLY A 80 -2.18 -0.43 -4.47
N LYS A 81 -3.05 -1.05 -5.27
CA LYS A 81 -4.51 -0.86 -5.31
C LYS A 81 -5.17 -2.16 -4.91
N MET A 82 -5.00 -2.53 -3.64
CA MET A 82 -5.51 -3.78 -3.07
C MET A 82 -5.40 -3.75 -1.55
N ILE A 83 -6.05 -4.67 -0.87
CA ILE A 83 -5.86 -4.88 0.57
C ILE A 83 -4.39 -5.17 0.84
N GLY A 84 -3.80 -4.50 1.83
CA GLY A 84 -2.37 -4.48 2.10
C GLY A 84 -1.60 -3.38 1.37
N GLY A 85 -2.19 -2.78 0.32
CA GLY A 85 -1.57 -1.68 -0.43
C GLY A 85 -0.18 -2.00 -0.96
N CYS A 86 0.78 -1.11 -0.78
CA CYS A 86 2.15 -1.33 -1.24
C CYS A 86 2.88 -2.46 -0.52
N SER A 87 2.49 -2.82 0.72
CA SER A 87 3.10 -3.96 1.41
C SER A 87 2.70 -5.30 0.80
N ALA A 88 1.58 -5.37 0.09
CA ALA A 88 1.15 -6.59 -0.61
C ALA A 88 1.91 -6.85 -1.92
N HIS A 89 2.62 -5.85 -2.47
CA HIS A 89 3.40 -6.01 -3.69
C HIS A 89 4.70 -5.15 -3.69
N ASN A 90 5.44 -5.14 -2.64
CA ASN A 90 6.74 -4.46 -2.57
C ASN A 90 7.91 -5.39 -2.94
N GLY A 91 9.11 -4.81 -3.06
CA GLY A 91 10.32 -5.56 -3.37
C GLY A 91 10.89 -6.38 -2.21
N MET A 92 10.22 -6.39 -1.05
CA MET A 92 10.57 -7.14 0.17
C MET A 92 11.99 -6.89 0.70
N VAL A 93 12.53 -5.71 0.44
CA VAL A 93 13.80 -5.28 1.01
C VAL A 93 13.53 -4.72 2.40
N PHE A 94 14.07 -5.39 3.42
CA PHE A 94 13.98 -4.92 4.79
C PHE A 94 15.31 -4.25 5.19
N VAL A 95 15.31 -2.91 5.15
CA VAL A 95 16.45 -2.08 5.55
C VAL A 95 15.96 -1.06 6.58
N ARG A 96 16.63 -1.00 7.72
CA ARG A 96 16.39 0.07 8.69
C ARG A 96 17.07 1.34 8.21
N GLY A 97 16.46 2.49 8.49
CA GLY A 97 17.10 3.79 8.27
C GLY A 97 18.37 3.94 9.10
N ASN A 98 19.28 4.77 8.64
CA ASN A 98 20.47 5.10 9.40
C ASN A 98 20.06 5.85 10.68
N PRO A 99 20.50 5.41 11.89
CA PRO A 99 20.14 6.09 13.14
C PRO A 99 20.50 7.58 13.15
N ASN A 100 21.56 7.98 12.45
CA ASN A 100 22.01 9.38 12.38
C ASN A 100 21.04 10.28 11.58
N ASP A 101 20.13 9.71 10.77
CA ASP A 101 19.14 10.47 10.01
C ASP A 101 17.97 10.91 10.90
N TYR A 102 17.90 10.42 12.14
CA TYR A 102 16.82 10.66 13.10
C TYR A 102 17.27 11.41 14.37
N GLN A 103 18.48 11.93 14.39
CA GLN A 103 19.06 12.72 15.51
C GLN A 103 18.90 14.21 15.32
#